data_fc7aa54e8d25f593c4f86c0ce6bf8429
#
_entry.id   fc7aa54e8d25f593c4f86c0ce6bf8429
#
_cell.length_a   1.000
_cell.length_b   1.000
_cell.length_c   1.000
_cell.angle_alpha   90.00
_cell.angle_beta   90.00
_cell.angle_gamma   90.00
#
_symmetry.space_group_name_H-M   'P 1'
#
loop_
_entity.id
_entity.type
_entity.pdbx_description
1 polymer ?
#
loop_
_entity_poly.entity_id
_entity_poly.type
_entity_poly.pdbx_seq_one_letter_code
_entity_poly.pdbx_strand_id
1 'polypeptide(L)'
;MAASKHSVLQFFSTQSLSGKVHPLFIFNICDCYVRRPDQAERVIGMLLDSVLPNGTVDIRNSYAVPHNESVDQVALDIEYHHNMLLSHQKVNPKEVIVGWYSTGLGVTGGSALIHEFYSREVSNPIHLTVDTGFADGEGSIKAYVSNNLSLGDQKIAAQFQEIPLDLRMVEAERIGFDNLKATAVNKISVRTLSFSFTPLFYFDFNMLE
;
A
#
# COMPACT_ATOMS: atom_id res chain seq x y z
N MET A 1 -4.34 -1.66 -53.20
CA MET A 1 -3.20 -1.27 -52.35
C MET A 1 -3.71 -1.17 -50.90
N ALA A 2 -3.42 -2.18 -50.09
CA ALA A 2 -3.83 -2.19 -48.70
C ALA A 2 -2.79 -1.42 -47.89
N ALA A 3 -3.21 -0.34 -47.25
CA ALA A 3 -2.36 0.44 -46.36
C ALA A 3 -2.01 -0.42 -45.13
N SER A 4 -0.73 -0.73 -44.98
CA SER A 4 -0.19 -1.37 -43.79
C SER A 4 -0.44 -0.42 -42.60
N LYS A 5 -1.36 -0.79 -41.71
CA LYS A 5 -1.51 -0.14 -40.42
C LYS A 5 -0.26 -0.50 -39.57
N HIS A 6 0.72 0.39 -39.54
CA HIS A 6 1.78 0.27 -38.53
C HIS A 6 1.15 0.51 -37.17
N SER A 7 1.09 -0.54 -36.35
CA SER A 7 0.72 -0.41 -34.95
C SER A 7 1.88 0.27 -34.21
N VAL A 8 1.64 1.50 -33.78
CA VAL A 8 2.59 2.30 -32.99
C VAL A 8 2.35 1.98 -31.51
N LEU A 9 3.40 1.63 -30.80
CA LEU A 9 3.39 1.57 -29.34
C LEU A 9 3.14 3.00 -28.82
N GLN A 10 1.96 3.22 -28.25
CA GLN A 10 1.66 4.50 -27.58
C GLN A 10 2.08 4.41 -26.12
N PHE A 11 3.10 5.18 -25.75
CA PHE A 11 3.44 5.46 -24.37
C PHE A 11 2.62 6.67 -23.95
N PHE A 12 1.63 6.45 -23.10
CA PHE A 12 0.93 7.58 -22.47
C PHE A 12 1.86 8.21 -21.46
N SER A 13 2.17 9.50 -21.68
CA SER A 13 2.87 10.32 -20.69
C SER A 13 1.99 10.41 -19.45
N THR A 14 2.40 9.77 -18.37
CA THR A 14 1.81 9.97 -17.05
C THR A 14 1.98 11.42 -16.66
N GLN A 15 0.87 12.11 -16.36
CA GLN A 15 0.96 13.33 -15.55
C GLN A 15 1.88 13.01 -14.37
N SER A 16 2.69 13.97 -13.93
CA SER A 16 3.62 13.80 -12.83
C SER A 16 2.85 13.53 -11.53
N LEU A 17 2.42 12.28 -11.36
CA LEU A 17 1.81 11.80 -10.13
C LEU A 17 2.90 11.78 -9.07
N SER A 18 2.59 12.31 -7.90
CA SER A 18 3.45 12.22 -6.72
C SER A 18 2.60 11.79 -5.53
N GLY A 19 3.20 11.03 -4.62
CA GLY A 19 2.57 10.63 -3.38
C GLY A 19 3.03 11.51 -2.22
N LYS A 20 2.11 11.90 -1.35
CA LYS A 20 2.41 12.40 -0.01
C LYS A 20 1.98 11.38 1.01
N VAL A 21 2.85 11.13 1.94
CA VAL A 21 2.70 10.05 2.90
C VAL A 21 2.88 10.60 4.30
N HIS A 22 1.99 10.24 5.21
CA HIS A 22 2.06 10.59 6.61
C HIS A 22 2.60 9.41 7.44
N PRO A 23 3.51 9.62 8.41
CA PRO A 23 4.18 8.52 9.12
C PRO A 23 3.22 7.62 9.90
N LEU A 24 2.08 8.15 10.35
CA LEU A 24 1.12 7.39 11.15
C LEU A 24 0.67 6.11 10.45
N PHE A 25 0.43 6.16 9.14
CA PHE A 25 0.02 4.97 8.40
C PHE A 25 1.17 3.95 8.29
N ILE A 26 2.43 4.39 8.26
CA ILE A 26 3.60 3.50 8.25
C ILE A 26 3.67 2.70 9.55
N PHE A 27 3.44 3.36 10.70
CA PHE A 27 3.37 2.68 11.98
C PHE A 27 2.26 1.64 12.01
N ASN A 28 1.09 1.97 11.45
CA ASN A 28 -0.01 1.02 11.32
C ASN A 28 0.36 -0.19 10.46
N ILE A 29 1.03 0.02 9.32
CA ILE A 29 1.51 -1.07 8.46
C ILE A 29 2.52 -1.95 9.18
N CYS A 30 3.47 -1.35 9.90
CA CYS A 30 4.47 -2.08 10.66
C CYS A 30 3.83 -2.89 11.81
N ASP A 31 2.84 -2.33 12.50
CA ASP A 31 2.09 -3.04 13.55
C ASP A 31 1.32 -4.24 12.96
N CYS A 32 0.61 -4.04 11.86
CA CYS A 32 -0.07 -5.12 11.15
C CYS A 32 0.91 -6.22 10.70
N TYR A 33 2.11 -5.83 10.24
CA TYR A 33 3.13 -6.79 9.84
C TYR A 33 3.65 -7.63 11.00
N VAL A 34 3.87 -7.03 12.17
CA VAL A 34 4.32 -7.73 13.37
C VAL A 34 3.26 -8.72 13.88
N ARG A 35 1.99 -8.37 13.74
CA ARG A 35 0.84 -9.18 14.21
C ARG A 35 0.28 -10.15 13.17
N ARG A 36 0.87 -10.20 11.98
CA ARG A 36 0.38 -11.10 10.93
C ARG A 36 0.48 -12.57 11.37
N PRO A 37 -0.38 -13.44 10.87
CA PRO A 37 -0.24 -14.89 11.06
C PRO A 37 1.12 -15.40 10.57
N ASP A 38 1.69 -16.40 11.24
CA ASP A 38 3.00 -16.97 10.89
C ASP A 38 3.08 -17.51 9.46
N GLN A 39 1.94 -17.92 8.89
CA GLN A 39 1.84 -18.42 7.52
C GLN A 39 1.83 -17.31 6.47
N ALA A 40 1.56 -16.06 6.87
CA ALA A 40 1.52 -14.93 5.95
C ALA A 40 2.93 -14.35 5.76
N GLU A 41 3.43 -14.39 4.54
CA GLU A 41 4.75 -13.81 4.24
C GLU A 41 4.72 -12.28 4.29
N ARG A 42 3.61 -11.68 3.86
CA ARG A 42 3.43 -10.22 3.79
C ARG A 42 2.06 -9.79 4.26
N VAL A 43 1.90 -8.50 4.45
CA VAL A 43 0.61 -7.85 4.68
C VAL A 43 0.24 -7.06 3.44
N ILE A 44 -1.04 -7.16 3.05
CA ILE A 44 -1.65 -6.37 1.98
C ILE A 44 -2.76 -5.55 2.60
N GLY A 45 -2.96 -4.33 2.11
CA GLY A 45 -4.05 -3.50 2.60
C GLY A 45 -4.33 -2.28 1.74
N MET A 46 -5.32 -1.50 2.14
CA MET A 46 -5.81 -0.33 1.43
C MET A 46 -5.15 0.94 1.93
N LEU A 47 -5.00 1.87 0.99
CA LEU A 47 -4.57 3.24 1.24
C LEU A 47 -5.77 4.16 1.06
N LEU A 48 -5.96 5.03 2.03
CA LEU A 48 -7.10 5.93 2.09
C LEU A 48 -6.63 7.39 2.19
N ASP A 49 -7.33 8.25 1.53
CA ASP A 49 -7.45 9.71 1.68
C ASP A 49 -8.00 10.36 0.40
N SER A 50 -7.25 11.23 -0.26
CA SER A 50 -7.75 12.05 -1.36
C SER A 50 -6.72 12.27 -2.46
N VAL A 51 -7.22 12.53 -3.65
CA VAL A 51 -6.41 12.99 -4.77
C VAL A 51 -6.56 14.50 -4.87
N LEU A 52 -5.46 15.22 -4.74
CA LEU A 52 -5.44 16.68 -4.85
C LEU A 52 -5.57 17.14 -6.31
N PRO A 53 -6.07 18.36 -6.58
CA PRO A 53 -6.25 18.86 -7.93
C PRO A 53 -4.99 18.91 -8.79
N ASN A 54 -3.81 18.96 -8.18
CA ASN A 54 -2.51 18.93 -8.85
C ASN A 54 -2.03 17.51 -9.21
N GLY A 55 -2.85 16.48 -9.02
CA GLY A 55 -2.48 15.09 -9.24
C GLY A 55 -1.66 14.45 -8.11
N THR A 56 -1.39 15.16 -7.02
CA THR A 56 -0.74 14.59 -5.84
C THR A 56 -1.75 13.75 -5.08
N VAL A 57 -1.37 12.50 -4.75
CA VAL A 57 -2.16 11.63 -3.88
C VAL A 57 -1.69 11.80 -2.46
N ASP A 58 -2.58 12.27 -1.57
CA ASP A 58 -2.34 12.38 -0.14
C ASP A 58 -2.76 11.05 0.52
N ILE A 59 -1.91 10.46 1.36
CA ILE A 59 -2.13 9.15 1.99
C ILE A 59 -1.96 9.31 3.49
N ARG A 60 -3.07 9.19 4.23
CA ARG A 60 -3.10 9.40 5.68
C ARG A 60 -3.49 8.16 6.46
N ASN A 61 -4.36 7.34 5.87
CA ASN A 61 -4.90 6.17 6.53
C ASN A 61 -4.68 4.90 5.73
N SER A 62 -4.69 3.77 6.44
CA SER A 62 -4.63 2.44 5.84
C SER A 62 -5.33 1.42 6.73
N TYR A 63 -5.76 0.31 6.14
CA TYR A 63 -6.15 -0.88 6.86
C TYR A 63 -5.66 -2.13 6.14
N ALA A 64 -5.28 -3.15 6.90
CA ALA A 64 -4.88 -4.43 6.34
C ALA A 64 -6.10 -5.22 5.85
N VAL A 65 -5.93 -6.02 4.80
CA VAL A 65 -6.95 -6.92 4.26
C VAL A 65 -6.43 -8.35 4.38
N PRO A 66 -7.16 -9.26 5.05
CA PRO A 66 -6.81 -10.66 5.08
C PRO A 66 -6.76 -11.23 3.67
N HIS A 67 -5.77 -12.06 3.41
CA HIS A 67 -5.60 -12.68 2.11
C HIS A 67 -4.93 -14.05 2.23
N ASN A 68 -5.14 -14.85 1.20
CA ASN A 68 -4.37 -16.08 0.96
C ASN A 68 -3.60 -15.92 -0.33
N GLU A 69 -2.32 -16.23 -0.32
CA GLU A 69 -1.45 -16.09 -1.47
C GLU A 69 -0.77 -17.42 -1.79
N SER A 70 -0.75 -17.75 -3.07
CA SER A 70 0.03 -18.85 -3.65
C SER A 70 0.84 -18.33 -4.82
N VAL A 71 1.65 -19.19 -5.44
CA VAL A 71 2.51 -18.80 -6.58
C VAL A 71 1.72 -18.15 -7.71
N ASP A 72 0.50 -18.64 -7.98
CA ASP A 72 -0.29 -18.24 -9.15
C ASP A 72 -1.59 -17.50 -8.80
N GLN A 73 -1.92 -17.38 -7.53
CA GLN A 73 -3.21 -16.82 -7.09
C GLN A 73 -3.08 -16.00 -5.82
N VAL A 74 -3.83 -14.91 -5.78
CA VAL A 74 -4.05 -14.11 -4.58
C VAL A 74 -5.56 -13.99 -4.36
N ALA A 75 -6.04 -14.44 -3.21
CA ALA A 75 -7.43 -14.33 -2.79
C ALA A 75 -7.53 -13.35 -1.63
N LEU A 76 -8.16 -12.20 -1.85
CA LEU A 76 -8.45 -11.19 -0.84
C LEU A 76 -9.79 -11.50 -0.16
N ASP A 77 -9.89 -11.23 1.13
CA ASP A 77 -11.17 -11.25 1.84
C ASP A 77 -11.98 -10.00 1.48
N ILE A 78 -12.82 -10.12 0.45
CA ILE A 78 -13.61 -9.01 -0.10
C ILE A 78 -14.70 -8.56 0.88
N GLU A 79 -15.29 -9.48 1.63
CA GLU A 79 -16.31 -9.14 2.63
C GLU A 79 -15.70 -8.29 3.75
N TYR A 80 -14.57 -8.72 4.28
CA TYR A 80 -13.82 -7.95 5.27
C TYR A 80 -13.43 -6.57 4.72
N HIS A 81 -12.87 -6.53 3.51
CA HIS A 81 -12.51 -5.28 2.84
C HIS A 81 -13.70 -4.31 2.77
N HIS A 82 -14.85 -4.78 2.30
CA HIS A 82 -16.05 -3.96 2.17
C HIS A 82 -16.53 -3.43 3.53
N ASN A 83 -16.60 -4.29 4.55
CA ASN A 83 -17.02 -3.91 5.89
C ASN A 83 -16.08 -2.90 6.53
N MET A 84 -14.77 -3.05 6.34
CA MET A 84 -13.77 -2.08 6.83
C MET A 84 -13.91 -0.73 6.14
N LEU A 85 -14.09 -0.72 4.81
CA LEU A 85 -14.31 0.51 4.06
C LEU A 85 -15.56 1.26 4.55
N LEU A 86 -16.69 0.55 4.69
CA LEU A 86 -17.92 1.13 5.20
C LEU A 86 -17.77 1.69 6.62
N SER A 87 -17.06 0.99 7.49
CA SER A 87 -16.78 1.43 8.86
C SER A 87 -15.91 2.68 8.87
N HIS A 88 -14.89 2.72 8.02
CA HIS A 88 -14.01 3.86 7.87
C HIS A 88 -14.76 5.10 7.35
N GLN A 89 -15.60 4.93 6.33
CA GLN A 89 -16.40 6.01 5.75
C GLN A 89 -17.43 6.61 6.71
N LYS A 90 -17.90 5.86 7.71
CA LYS A 90 -18.77 6.41 8.77
C LYS A 90 -18.03 7.43 9.64
N VAL A 91 -16.73 7.24 9.85
CA VAL A 91 -15.89 8.15 10.66
C VAL A 91 -15.29 9.25 9.79
N ASN A 92 -14.81 8.90 8.62
CA ASN A 92 -14.11 9.78 7.68
C ASN A 92 -14.79 9.78 6.30
N PRO A 93 -15.96 10.41 6.14
CA PRO A 93 -16.77 10.29 4.91
C PRO A 93 -16.14 10.94 3.68
N LYS A 94 -15.08 11.71 3.85
CA LYS A 94 -14.37 12.38 2.75
C LYS A 94 -13.21 11.56 2.20
N GLU A 95 -12.78 10.54 2.94
CA GLU A 95 -11.67 9.69 2.52
C GLU A 95 -12.17 8.60 1.56
N VAL A 96 -11.41 8.39 0.51
CA VAL A 96 -11.66 7.37 -0.51
C VAL A 96 -10.47 6.46 -0.65
N ILE A 97 -10.65 5.30 -1.26
CA ILE A 97 -9.52 4.44 -1.62
C ILE A 97 -8.71 5.16 -2.70
N VAL A 98 -7.42 5.35 -2.46
CA VAL A 98 -6.48 5.95 -3.41
C VAL A 98 -5.48 4.94 -3.95
N GLY A 99 -5.44 3.75 -3.37
CA GLY A 99 -4.52 2.69 -3.76
C GLY A 99 -4.46 1.56 -2.73
N TRP A 100 -3.40 0.81 -2.81
CA TRP A 100 -3.14 -0.33 -1.95
C TRP A 100 -1.66 -0.46 -1.60
N TYR A 101 -1.34 -1.18 -0.53
CA TYR A 101 0.04 -1.42 -0.12
C TYR A 101 0.34 -2.91 0.05
N SER A 102 1.60 -3.24 -0.06
CA SER A 102 2.14 -4.52 0.40
C SER A 102 3.42 -4.29 1.21
N THR A 103 3.63 -5.12 2.23
CA THR A 103 4.93 -5.17 2.89
C THR A 103 5.90 -6.03 2.08
N GLY A 104 7.18 -5.68 2.10
CA GLY A 104 8.24 -6.34 1.36
C GLY A 104 8.89 -5.45 0.31
N LEU A 105 9.89 -5.99 -0.38
CA LEU A 105 10.69 -5.28 -1.36
C LEU A 105 10.07 -5.41 -2.77
N GLY A 106 9.77 -4.26 -3.36
CA GLY A 106 9.42 -4.17 -4.78
C GLY A 106 8.09 -4.79 -5.20
N VAL A 107 7.87 -4.81 -6.50
CA VAL A 107 6.65 -5.33 -7.15
C VAL A 107 6.88 -6.79 -7.55
N THR A 108 5.95 -7.66 -7.18
CA THR A 108 5.97 -9.10 -7.49
C THR A 108 4.91 -9.47 -8.52
N GLY A 109 4.92 -10.70 -9.04
CA GLY A 109 3.84 -11.21 -9.90
C GLY A 109 2.46 -11.14 -9.23
N GLY A 110 2.38 -11.51 -7.94
CA GLY A 110 1.16 -11.36 -7.15
C GLY A 110 0.70 -9.91 -7.02
N SER A 111 1.62 -8.94 -7.01
CA SER A 111 1.26 -7.52 -7.01
C SER A 111 0.52 -7.11 -8.27
N ALA A 112 0.84 -7.68 -9.42
CA ALA A 112 0.13 -7.38 -10.67
C ALA A 112 -1.34 -7.86 -10.63
N LEU A 113 -1.60 -9.05 -10.06
CA LEU A 113 -2.94 -9.59 -9.90
C LEU A 113 -3.81 -8.72 -8.96
N ILE A 114 -3.24 -8.33 -7.82
CA ILE A 114 -3.90 -7.45 -6.86
C ILE A 114 -4.19 -6.08 -7.48
N HIS A 115 -3.21 -5.53 -8.20
CA HIS A 115 -3.34 -4.23 -8.84
C HIS A 115 -4.42 -4.24 -9.94
N GLU A 116 -4.54 -5.32 -10.70
CA GLU A 116 -5.62 -5.48 -11.68
C GLU A 116 -6.98 -5.48 -11.00
N PHE A 117 -7.12 -6.17 -9.86
CA PHE A 117 -8.35 -6.16 -9.08
C PHE A 117 -8.73 -4.72 -8.67
N TYR A 118 -7.83 -3.98 -8.03
CA TYR A 118 -8.11 -2.61 -7.57
C TYR A 118 -8.23 -1.58 -8.70
N SER A 119 -7.63 -1.82 -9.85
CA SER A 119 -7.80 -0.95 -11.03
C SER A 119 -9.22 -0.97 -11.62
N ARG A 120 -10.05 -1.92 -11.21
CA ARG A 120 -11.47 -1.96 -11.55
C ARG A 120 -12.32 -1.08 -10.65
N GLU A 121 -11.88 -0.85 -9.42
CA GLU A 121 -12.59 -0.05 -8.42
C GLU A 121 -12.10 1.40 -8.36
N VAL A 122 -10.81 1.59 -8.56
CA VAL A 122 -10.14 2.89 -8.45
C VAL A 122 -9.39 3.22 -9.74
N SER A 123 -9.63 4.41 -10.28
CA SER A 123 -8.87 4.88 -11.44
C SER A 123 -7.43 5.20 -11.04
N ASN A 124 -6.46 4.53 -11.67
CA ASN A 124 -5.03 4.72 -11.44
C ASN A 124 -4.62 4.55 -9.96
N PRO A 125 -4.88 3.39 -9.34
CA PRO A 125 -4.53 3.18 -7.95
C PRO A 125 -3.01 3.22 -7.76
N ILE A 126 -2.56 3.89 -6.70
CA ILE A 126 -1.14 3.84 -6.30
C ILE A 126 -0.88 2.50 -5.60
N HIS A 127 0.26 1.88 -5.92
CA HIS A 127 0.80 0.76 -5.17
C HIS A 127 1.99 1.21 -4.34
N LEU A 128 1.91 1.03 -3.02
CA LEU A 128 3.01 1.26 -2.09
C LEU A 128 3.66 -0.06 -1.68
N THR A 129 4.98 -0.10 -1.73
CA THR A 129 5.76 -1.16 -1.09
C THR A 129 6.44 -0.60 0.16
N VAL A 130 6.34 -1.33 1.26
CA VAL A 130 6.92 -0.94 2.55
C VAL A 130 7.88 -2.03 3.01
N ASP A 131 9.17 -1.73 2.99
CA ASP A 131 10.18 -2.59 3.58
C ASP A 131 10.11 -2.51 5.10
N THR A 132 9.61 -3.56 5.73
CA THR A 132 9.51 -3.67 7.19
C THR A 132 10.79 -4.24 7.83
N GLY A 133 11.75 -4.69 7.02
CA GLY A 133 13.03 -5.21 7.46
C GLY A 133 14.03 -4.11 7.81
N PHE A 134 13.85 -2.92 7.24
CA PHE A 134 14.78 -1.78 7.37
C PHE A 134 16.24 -2.20 7.07
N ALA A 135 16.41 -3.16 6.15
CA ALA A 135 17.69 -3.80 5.88
C ALA A 135 18.81 -2.81 5.50
N ASP A 136 18.44 -1.73 4.82
CA ASP A 136 19.37 -0.68 4.39
C ASP A 136 19.43 0.52 5.35
N GLY A 137 18.85 0.41 6.55
CA GLY A 137 18.82 1.49 7.55
C GLY A 137 17.83 2.62 7.24
N GLU A 138 17.26 2.66 6.05
CA GLU A 138 16.36 3.73 5.60
C GLU A 138 14.90 3.28 5.40
N GLY A 139 14.51 2.07 5.73
CA GLY A 139 13.14 1.57 5.51
C GLY A 139 12.60 2.05 4.16
N SER A 140 12.82 1.28 3.11
CA SER A 140 12.48 1.70 1.76
C SER A 140 10.98 1.68 1.56
N ILE A 141 10.38 2.87 1.43
CA ILE A 141 9.00 3.03 1.01
C ILE A 141 9.03 3.53 -0.42
N LYS A 142 8.42 2.76 -1.32
CA LYS A 142 8.36 3.12 -2.73
C LYS A 142 6.92 3.14 -3.21
N ALA A 143 6.61 4.10 -4.06
CA ALA A 143 5.30 4.25 -4.67
C ALA A 143 5.38 3.96 -6.17
N TYR A 144 4.38 3.25 -6.67
CA TYR A 144 4.28 2.86 -8.07
C TYR A 144 2.90 3.19 -8.62
N VAL A 145 2.86 3.53 -9.89
CA VAL A 145 1.64 3.57 -10.70
C VAL A 145 1.76 2.57 -11.83
N SER A 146 0.65 2.05 -12.32
CA SER A 146 0.67 1.15 -13.46
C SER A 146 0.34 1.88 -14.74
N ASN A 147 1.11 1.62 -15.77
CA ASN A 147 0.85 2.02 -17.13
C ASN A 147 0.45 0.78 -17.94
N ASN A 148 -0.71 0.84 -18.58
CA ASN A 148 -1.14 -0.23 -19.48
C ASN A 148 -0.36 -0.11 -20.79
N LEU A 149 0.37 -1.17 -21.13
CA LEU A 149 0.95 -1.32 -22.46
C LEU A 149 -0.12 -1.95 -23.37
N SER A 150 -0.53 -1.21 -24.38
CA SER A 150 -1.48 -1.71 -25.38
C SER A 150 -0.88 -1.70 -26.78
N LEU A 151 -1.25 -2.68 -27.59
CA LEU A 151 -0.95 -2.73 -29.02
C LEU A 151 -2.28 -2.65 -29.79
N GLY A 152 -2.59 -1.47 -30.34
CA GLY A 152 -3.92 -1.16 -30.83
C GLY A 152 -4.92 -1.18 -29.67
N ASP A 153 -6.03 -1.92 -29.85
CA ASP A 153 -7.09 -2.04 -28.83
C ASP A 153 -6.86 -3.15 -27.79
N GLN A 154 -5.74 -3.91 -27.91
CA GLN A 154 -5.44 -5.00 -26.99
C GLN A 154 -4.46 -4.56 -25.90
N LYS A 155 -4.88 -4.74 -24.64
CA LYS A 155 -4.00 -4.61 -23.47
C LYS A 155 -3.06 -5.83 -23.41
N ILE A 156 -1.75 -5.58 -23.52
CA ILE A 156 -0.74 -6.63 -23.58
C ILE A 156 -0.16 -6.89 -22.18
N ALA A 157 0.15 -5.81 -21.43
CA ALA A 157 0.79 -5.90 -20.12
C ALA A 157 0.52 -4.64 -19.32
N ALA A 158 0.73 -4.72 -18.00
CA ALA A 158 0.85 -3.58 -17.10
C ALA A 158 2.31 -3.40 -16.71
N GLN A 159 2.81 -2.18 -16.83
CA GLN A 159 4.14 -1.81 -16.37
C GLN A 159 4.02 -0.94 -15.12
N PHE A 160 4.71 -1.30 -14.06
CA PHE A 160 4.82 -0.48 -12.86
C PHE A 160 5.96 0.53 -13.02
N GLN A 161 5.64 1.79 -12.78
CA GLN A 161 6.58 2.89 -12.81
C GLN A 161 6.67 3.50 -11.41
N GLU A 162 7.88 3.62 -10.88
CA GLU A 162 8.12 4.30 -9.60
C GLU A 162 7.83 5.80 -9.75
N ILE A 163 7.14 6.36 -8.75
CA ILE A 163 6.81 7.78 -8.68
C ILE A 163 7.45 8.43 -7.45
N PRO A 164 7.72 9.75 -7.50
CA PRO A 164 8.24 10.48 -6.35
C PRO A 164 7.30 10.39 -5.14
N LEU A 165 7.87 10.15 -3.97
CA LEU A 165 7.18 10.07 -2.70
C LEU A 165 7.72 11.13 -1.73
N ASP A 166 6.84 11.97 -1.20
CA ASP A 166 7.16 12.99 -0.19
C ASP A 166 6.65 12.50 1.17
N LEU A 167 7.58 12.19 2.08
CA LEU A 167 7.27 11.76 3.43
C LEU A 167 7.16 12.99 4.33
N ARG A 168 5.93 13.37 4.67
CA ARG A 168 5.65 14.52 5.53
C ARG A 168 5.57 14.10 6.98
N MET A 169 6.58 14.51 7.74
CA MET A 169 6.65 14.26 9.18
C MET A 169 6.59 15.57 9.96
N VAL A 170 5.76 15.60 11.00
CA VAL A 170 5.94 16.58 12.07
C VAL A 170 7.05 16.10 13.02
N GLU A 171 7.62 17.00 13.80
CA GLU A 171 8.79 16.71 14.65
C GLU A 171 8.60 15.49 15.56
N ALA A 172 7.43 15.38 16.20
CA ALA A 172 7.10 14.26 17.08
C ALA A 172 7.04 12.91 16.33
N GLU A 173 6.51 12.90 15.11
CA GLU A 173 6.44 11.72 14.25
C GLU A 173 7.83 11.30 13.77
N ARG A 174 8.70 12.28 13.47
CA ARG A 174 10.08 12.03 13.06
C ARG A 174 10.85 11.29 14.16
N ILE A 175 10.75 11.73 15.41
CA ILE A 175 11.37 11.06 16.55
C ILE A 175 10.90 9.60 16.65
N GLY A 176 9.59 9.37 16.50
CA GLY A 176 9.04 8.01 16.50
C GLY A 176 9.57 7.15 15.36
N PHE A 177 9.66 7.72 14.17
CA PHE A 177 10.17 7.02 12.99
C PHE A 177 11.67 6.70 13.10
N ASP A 178 12.47 7.63 13.60
CA ASP A 178 13.90 7.42 13.83
C ASP A 178 14.15 6.33 14.90
N ASN A 179 13.32 6.28 15.94
CA ASN A 179 13.36 5.20 16.93
C ASN A 179 12.98 3.84 16.30
N LEU A 180 11.99 3.80 15.41
CA LEU A 180 11.61 2.59 14.70
C LEU A 180 12.77 2.07 13.85
N LYS A 181 13.44 2.96 13.09
CA LYS A 181 14.63 2.64 12.30
C LYS A 181 15.76 2.09 13.18
N ALA A 182 16.08 2.79 14.26
CA ALA A 182 17.15 2.38 15.18
C ALA A 182 16.88 1.00 15.80
N THR A 183 15.63 0.70 16.14
CA THR A 183 15.23 -0.60 16.70
C THR A 183 15.31 -1.70 15.66
N ALA A 184 14.96 -1.42 14.39
CA ALA A 184 15.05 -2.40 13.31
C ALA A 184 16.50 -2.74 12.96
N VAL A 185 17.39 -1.76 12.90
CA VAL A 185 18.84 -1.97 12.67
C VAL A 185 19.45 -2.80 13.79
N ASN A 186 19.00 -2.63 15.04
CA ASN A 186 19.48 -3.41 16.17
C ASN A 186 18.87 -4.82 16.28
N LYS A 187 17.87 -5.16 15.45
CA LYS A 187 17.17 -6.46 15.48
C LYS A 187 17.99 -7.66 15.03
N ILE A 188 19.21 -7.50 14.60
CA ILE A 188 20.15 -8.64 14.46
C ILE A 188 20.43 -9.29 15.83
N SER A 189 20.14 -8.63 16.95
CA SER A 189 20.42 -9.11 18.31
C SER A 189 19.20 -9.32 19.22
N VAL A 190 17.96 -9.05 18.79
CA VAL A 190 16.83 -9.05 19.74
C VAL A 190 15.69 -9.96 19.24
N ARG A 191 15.94 -11.26 19.26
CA ARG A 191 14.87 -12.27 19.35
C ARG A 191 14.25 -12.39 20.76
N THR A 192 14.59 -11.49 21.69
CA THR A 192 14.19 -11.62 23.09
C THR A 192 13.91 -10.26 23.73
N LEU A 193 12.95 -9.51 23.21
CA LEU A 193 12.24 -8.52 24.01
C LEU A 193 10.75 -8.64 23.64
N SER A 194 10.03 -9.35 24.49
CA SER A 194 8.57 -9.26 24.57
C SER A 194 8.21 -7.82 24.90
N PHE A 195 7.79 -7.06 23.91
CA PHE A 195 7.16 -5.77 24.15
C PHE A 195 5.80 -6.02 24.79
N SER A 196 5.74 -5.86 26.12
CA SER A 196 4.48 -5.58 26.81
C SER A 196 4.02 -4.19 26.41
N PHE A 197 3.44 -4.05 25.25
CA PHE A 197 2.57 -2.92 24.96
C PHE A 197 1.24 -3.22 25.63
N THR A 198 0.97 -2.57 26.75
CA THR A 198 -0.40 -2.45 27.27
C THR A 198 -1.23 -1.79 26.18
N PRO A 199 -2.28 -2.44 25.66
CA PRO A 199 -3.10 -1.85 24.62
C PRO A 199 -3.89 -0.69 25.23
N LEU A 200 -3.56 0.55 24.87
CA LEU A 200 -4.26 1.75 25.32
C LEU A 200 -5.53 2.03 24.51
N PHE A 201 -5.90 1.16 23.56
CA PHE A 201 -7.15 1.23 22.81
C PHE A 201 -7.72 -0.15 22.56
N TYR A 202 -8.30 -0.74 23.60
CA TYR A 202 -9.31 -1.77 23.42
C TYR A 202 -10.65 -1.04 23.22
N PHE A 203 -11.10 -0.88 22.00
CA PHE A 203 -12.51 -0.64 21.74
C PHE A 203 -13.25 -1.96 21.94
N ASP A 204 -13.88 -2.08 23.08
CA ASP A 204 -14.76 -3.21 23.42
C ASP A 204 -16.03 -3.12 22.55
N PHE A 205 -16.11 -3.98 21.53
CA PHE A 205 -17.24 -4.04 20.60
C PHE A 205 -18.47 -4.79 21.18
N ASN A 206 -18.47 -5.09 22.48
CA ASN A 206 -19.54 -5.87 23.12
C ASN A 206 -20.59 -5.04 23.87
N MET A 207 -20.74 -3.76 23.63
CA MET A 207 -21.77 -2.93 24.23
C MET A 207 -22.70 -2.32 23.18
N LEU A 208 -23.43 -3.13 22.43
CA LEU A 208 -24.70 -2.76 21.80
C LEU A 208 -25.52 -4.05 21.61
N GLU A 209 -26.20 -4.49 22.67
CA GLU A 209 -27.51 -5.10 22.57
C GLU A 209 -28.59 -4.02 22.56
#